data_8411665974b811bcfb37d9625765567e
#
_entry.id   8411665974b811bcfb37d9625765567e
#
_cell.length_a   1.000
_cell.length_b   1.000
_cell.length_c   1.000
_cell.angle_alpha   90.00
_cell.angle_beta   90.00
_cell.angle_gamma   90.00
#
_symmetry.space_group_name_H-M   'P 1'
#
loop_
_entity.id
_entity.type
_entity.pdbx_description
1 polymer ?
#
loop_
_entity_poly.entity_id
_entity_poly.type
_entity_poly.pdbx_seq_one_letter_code
_entity_poly.pdbx_strand_id
1 'polypeptide(L)'
;MPVIETPDVRVRTVDAGSLRLDGGAMFGVVPKPLWERRAPADARNRIALAMRCLLVETADATVLVDTGLGNKEDPKFLDIYGVRNEGEPTRLEDSLRGLGVRPADVDVVINTHLHFDHAGGNTVRRPDGTVEAAFPNAVYAIRRGEWVYAGMDNERIRASYMDANYGPLLAEAGRVRWIEVDEEEVVPGVWAVRTPGHTPHHQSVRIRLGDRTLFYLADLVPTTAHLPRPWIMGYDVEPLETLESKRRWLARAVAESWILAFEHDPSVAWGVASEEDRPGRLALADPAADRIGHSVAEGEDE
;
A
#
# COMPACT_ATOMS: atom_id res chain seq x y z
N MET A 1 -10.09 -11.09 8.16
CA MET A 1 -9.01 -10.18 7.71
C MET A 1 -8.20 -9.78 8.91
N PRO A 2 -6.88 -9.60 8.81
CA PRO A 2 -6.06 -9.12 9.91
C PRO A 2 -6.53 -7.76 10.44
N VAL A 3 -6.47 -7.56 11.74
CA VAL A 3 -6.83 -6.33 12.44
C VAL A 3 -5.82 -6.02 13.53
N ILE A 4 -5.46 -4.74 13.68
CA ILE A 4 -4.72 -4.21 14.83
C ILE A 4 -5.59 -3.13 15.44
N GLU A 5 -5.83 -3.22 16.75
CA GLU A 5 -6.73 -2.34 17.46
C GLU A 5 -6.10 -1.83 18.75
N THR A 6 -6.26 -0.54 18.98
CA THR A 6 -5.96 0.16 20.24
C THR A 6 -7.21 0.90 20.68
N PRO A 7 -7.27 1.51 21.88
CA PRO A 7 -8.43 2.28 22.29
C PRO A 7 -8.83 3.40 21.32
N ASP A 8 -7.86 4.02 20.62
CA ASP A 8 -8.08 5.21 19.81
C ASP A 8 -8.02 4.95 18.30
N VAL A 9 -7.45 3.83 17.86
CA VAL A 9 -7.22 3.56 16.43
C VAL A 9 -7.45 2.09 16.14
N ARG A 10 -8.22 1.81 15.07
CA ARG A 10 -8.37 0.48 14.50
C ARG A 10 -7.83 0.48 13.08
N VAL A 11 -6.93 -0.47 12.77
CA VAL A 11 -6.41 -0.68 11.41
C VAL A 11 -6.83 -2.06 10.93
N ARG A 12 -7.48 -2.09 9.78
CA ARG A 12 -7.94 -3.32 9.11
C ARG A 12 -7.38 -3.41 7.70
N THR A 13 -6.99 -4.61 7.28
CA THR A 13 -6.69 -4.84 5.87
C THR A 13 -7.98 -4.93 5.06
N VAL A 14 -7.97 -4.36 3.86
CA VAL A 14 -9.08 -4.41 2.90
C VAL A 14 -8.58 -5.06 1.62
N ASP A 15 -9.28 -6.08 1.15
CA ASP A 15 -8.94 -6.79 -0.08
C ASP A 15 -9.53 -6.04 -1.29
N ALA A 16 -8.67 -5.46 -2.12
CA ALA A 16 -9.06 -4.84 -3.38
C ALA A 16 -8.82 -5.77 -4.59
N GLY A 17 -8.50 -7.04 -4.33
CA GLY A 17 -8.22 -8.05 -5.34
C GLY A 17 -6.76 -8.48 -5.38
N SER A 18 -6.38 -9.10 -6.49
CA SER A 18 -5.01 -9.55 -6.75
C SER A 18 -4.63 -9.39 -8.21
N LEU A 19 -3.34 -9.35 -8.47
CA LEU A 19 -2.79 -9.34 -9.83
C LEU A 19 -1.53 -10.21 -9.93
N ARG A 20 -1.02 -10.35 -11.14
CA ARG A 20 0.22 -11.08 -11.42
C ARG A 20 1.09 -10.27 -12.35
N LEU A 21 2.29 -9.92 -11.90
CA LEU A 21 3.28 -9.21 -12.70
C LEU A 21 4.48 -10.10 -13.02
N ASP A 22 5.19 -9.79 -14.11
CA ASP A 22 6.40 -10.51 -14.50
C ASP A 22 7.43 -10.49 -13.38
N GLY A 23 7.91 -11.66 -12.96
CA GLY A 23 8.85 -11.80 -11.85
C GLY A 23 10.21 -11.16 -12.15
N GLY A 24 10.63 -11.12 -13.41
CA GLY A 24 11.86 -10.41 -13.79
C GLY A 24 11.72 -8.91 -13.58
N ALA A 25 10.57 -8.35 -13.97
CA ALA A 25 10.28 -6.93 -13.74
C ALA A 25 10.11 -6.63 -12.24
N MET A 26 9.45 -7.51 -11.47
CA MET A 26 9.28 -7.32 -10.02
C MET A 26 10.59 -7.40 -9.23
N PHE A 27 11.59 -8.17 -9.70
CA PHE A 27 12.86 -8.34 -8.99
C PHE A 27 14.06 -7.64 -9.67
N GLY A 28 13.84 -6.98 -10.81
CA GLY A 28 14.85 -6.17 -11.50
C GLY A 28 16.12 -6.96 -11.80
N VAL A 29 17.24 -6.53 -11.24
CA VAL A 29 18.55 -7.16 -11.48
C VAL A 29 18.80 -8.41 -10.65
N VAL A 30 17.90 -8.81 -9.75
CA VAL A 30 18.05 -10.02 -8.95
C VAL A 30 17.87 -11.26 -9.84
N PRO A 31 18.84 -12.21 -9.88
CA PRO A 31 18.72 -13.41 -10.70
C PRO A 31 17.51 -14.29 -10.33
N LYS A 32 16.80 -14.80 -11.35
CA LYS A 32 15.62 -15.66 -11.16
C LYS A 32 15.83 -16.82 -10.18
N PRO A 33 16.94 -17.60 -10.19
CA PRO A 33 17.14 -18.68 -9.24
C PRO A 33 17.16 -18.26 -7.77
N LEU A 34 17.33 -16.96 -7.48
CA LEU A 34 17.28 -16.41 -6.13
C LEU A 34 15.87 -15.98 -5.73
N TRP A 35 15.19 -15.19 -6.57
CA TRP A 35 13.88 -14.65 -6.23
C TRP A 35 12.75 -15.68 -6.36
N GLU A 36 12.83 -16.62 -7.31
CA GLU A 36 11.77 -17.62 -7.54
C GLU A 36 11.53 -18.52 -6.30
N ARG A 37 12.55 -18.70 -5.45
CA ARG A 37 12.41 -19.43 -4.18
C ARG A 37 11.53 -18.71 -3.15
N ARG A 38 11.39 -17.40 -3.29
CA ARG A 38 10.59 -16.56 -2.37
C ARG A 38 9.23 -16.21 -2.96
N ALA A 39 9.18 -16.05 -4.27
CA ALA A 39 7.97 -15.69 -5.04
C ALA A 39 7.89 -16.61 -6.28
N PRO A 40 7.30 -17.81 -6.16
CA PRO A 40 7.17 -18.75 -7.27
C PRO A 40 6.40 -18.14 -8.45
N ALA A 41 6.96 -18.28 -9.66
CA ALA A 41 6.36 -17.79 -10.88
C ALA A 41 5.42 -18.81 -11.54
N ASP A 42 4.40 -18.33 -12.24
CA ASP A 42 3.56 -19.13 -13.12
C ASP A 42 4.25 -19.43 -14.47
N ALA A 43 3.56 -20.17 -15.36
CA ALA A 43 4.09 -20.52 -16.69
C ALA A 43 4.38 -19.30 -17.59
N ARG A 44 3.81 -18.11 -17.28
CA ARG A 44 4.07 -16.84 -17.95
C ARG A 44 5.14 -16.00 -17.23
N ASN A 45 5.91 -16.58 -16.31
CA ASN A 45 6.91 -15.92 -15.46
C ASN A 45 6.32 -14.86 -14.52
N ARG A 46 5.03 -14.91 -14.20
CA ARG A 46 4.36 -13.92 -13.35
C ARG A 46 4.27 -14.42 -11.90
N ILE A 47 4.58 -13.56 -10.94
CA ILE A 47 4.38 -13.81 -9.51
C ILE A 47 3.01 -13.31 -9.05
N ALA A 48 2.47 -13.91 -8.00
CA ALA A 48 1.21 -13.48 -7.39
C ALA A 48 1.44 -12.26 -6.48
N LEU A 49 0.55 -11.27 -6.59
CA LEU A 49 0.54 -10.05 -5.80
C LEU A 49 -0.87 -9.78 -5.28
N ALA A 50 -0.99 -9.39 -4.01
CA ALA A 50 -2.23 -8.83 -3.47
C ALA A 50 -2.35 -7.34 -3.89
N MET A 51 -3.57 -6.83 -3.87
CA MET A 51 -3.87 -5.40 -3.78
C MET A 51 -4.52 -5.19 -2.41
N ARG A 52 -3.70 -4.94 -1.41
CA ARG A 52 -4.13 -4.82 0.00
C ARG A 52 -4.15 -3.36 0.41
N CYS A 53 -5.33 -2.79 0.52
CA CYS A 53 -5.53 -1.47 1.09
C CYS A 53 -5.57 -1.54 2.63
N LEU A 54 -5.42 -0.40 3.30
CA LEU A 54 -5.67 -0.28 4.74
C LEU A 54 -6.86 0.62 5.00
N LEU A 55 -7.75 0.19 5.87
CA LEU A 55 -8.79 1.01 6.47
C LEU A 55 -8.35 1.37 7.89
N VAL A 56 -8.21 2.66 8.14
CA VAL A 56 -7.79 3.22 9.44
C VAL A 56 -8.95 4.02 10.00
N GLU A 57 -9.48 3.57 11.12
CA GLU A 57 -10.57 4.24 11.84
C GLU A 57 -9.98 4.88 13.08
N THR A 58 -10.10 6.20 13.18
CA THR A 58 -9.71 7.01 14.33
C THR A 58 -10.96 7.64 14.95
N ALA A 59 -10.80 8.36 16.07
CA ALA A 59 -11.90 9.13 16.64
C ALA A 59 -12.38 10.28 15.70
N ASP A 60 -11.50 10.76 14.81
CA ASP A 60 -11.72 11.94 13.99
C ASP A 60 -12.11 11.63 12.53
N ALA A 61 -11.70 10.46 12.01
CA ALA A 61 -11.88 10.15 10.59
C ALA A 61 -11.76 8.65 10.27
N THR A 62 -12.44 8.25 9.20
CA THR A 62 -12.25 6.97 8.50
C THR A 62 -11.34 7.21 7.28
N VAL A 63 -10.15 6.64 7.31
CA VAL A 63 -9.11 6.82 6.29
C VAL A 63 -8.93 5.52 5.51
N LEU A 64 -8.91 5.62 4.18
CA LEU A 64 -8.54 4.52 3.30
C LEU A 64 -7.18 4.80 2.67
N VAL A 65 -6.24 3.87 2.78
CA VAL A 65 -4.92 3.96 2.15
C VAL A 65 -4.90 3.07 0.92
N ASP A 66 -4.70 3.67 -0.23
CA ASP A 66 -4.81 3.12 -1.57
C ASP A 66 -6.19 2.53 -1.89
N THR A 67 -6.44 2.23 -3.15
CA THR A 67 -7.78 1.85 -3.63
C THR A 67 -7.79 0.67 -4.61
N GLY A 68 -6.63 0.07 -4.87
CA GLY A 68 -6.53 -1.03 -5.83
C GLY A 68 -6.83 -0.60 -7.28
N LEU A 69 -7.22 -1.58 -8.12
CA LEU A 69 -7.37 -1.37 -9.57
C LEU A 69 -8.72 -0.75 -9.98
N GLY A 70 -9.79 -0.96 -9.24
CA GLY A 70 -11.14 -0.52 -9.66
C GLY A 70 -11.74 -1.41 -10.75
N ASN A 71 -12.59 -0.82 -11.64
CA ASN A 71 -13.40 -1.57 -12.62
C ASN A 71 -13.35 -0.99 -14.05
N LYS A 72 -12.29 -0.28 -14.42
CA LYS A 72 -12.24 0.47 -15.68
C LYS A 72 -11.45 -0.22 -16.80
N GLU A 73 -10.67 -1.25 -16.45
CA GLU A 73 -9.75 -1.91 -17.35
C GLU A 73 -10.44 -2.87 -18.32
N ASP A 74 -9.88 -3.03 -19.50
CA ASP A 74 -10.42 -3.91 -20.53
C ASP A 74 -9.99 -5.39 -20.28
N PRO A 75 -10.67 -6.37 -20.93
CA PRO A 75 -10.36 -7.78 -20.75
C PRO A 75 -8.93 -8.18 -21.14
N LYS A 76 -8.32 -7.47 -22.09
CA LYS A 76 -6.93 -7.73 -22.50
C LYS A 76 -5.95 -7.34 -21.40
N PHE A 77 -6.17 -6.17 -20.78
CA PHE A 77 -5.39 -5.72 -19.63
C PHE A 77 -5.51 -6.71 -18.48
N LEU A 78 -6.73 -7.12 -18.13
CA LEU A 78 -6.99 -8.06 -17.05
C LEU A 78 -6.29 -9.41 -17.27
N ASP A 79 -6.24 -9.94 -18.51
CA ASP A 79 -5.51 -11.17 -18.85
C ASP A 79 -3.99 -10.99 -18.75
N ILE A 80 -3.43 -9.90 -19.30
CA ILE A 80 -2.00 -9.63 -19.26
C ILE A 80 -1.50 -9.63 -17.81
N TYR A 81 -2.18 -8.90 -16.95
CA TYR A 81 -1.82 -8.73 -15.54
C TYR A 81 -2.45 -9.76 -14.61
N GLY A 82 -3.17 -10.75 -15.14
CA GLY A 82 -3.79 -11.83 -14.35
C GLY A 82 -4.63 -11.34 -13.20
N VAL A 83 -5.37 -10.24 -13.44
CA VAL A 83 -6.16 -9.54 -12.43
C VAL A 83 -7.33 -10.40 -11.96
N ARG A 84 -7.59 -10.36 -10.66
CA ARG A 84 -8.78 -10.92 -10.00
C ARG A 84 -9.28 -9.89 -8.99
N ASN A 85 -10.25 -9.10 -9.40
CA ASN A 85 -10.84 -8.03 -8.58
C ASN A 85 -12.36 -7.92 -8.80
N GLU A 86 -13.00 -9.02 -9.21
CA GLU A 86 -14.44 -9.07 -9.41
C GLU A 86 -15.20 -8.66 -8.14
N GLY A 87 -16.22 -7.81 -8.30
CA GLY A 87 -17.05 -7.28 -7.20
C GLY A 87 -18.14 -6.33 -7.69
N GLU A 88 -19.02 -5.90 -6.79
CA GLU A 88 -20.21 -5.09 -7.08
C GLU A 88 -20.17 -3.72 -6.36
N PRO A 89 -19.78 -2.62 -7.01
CA PRO A 89 -19.25 -2.51 -8.39
C PRO A 89 -17.76 -2.87 -8.49
N THR A 90 -17.05 -2.98 -7.36
CA THR A 90 -15.62 -3.34 -7.28
C THR A 90 -15.37 -4.28 -6.10
N ARG A 91 -14.27 -5.04 -6.15
CA ARG A 91 -13.83 -5.89 -5.04
C ARG A 91 -13.57 -5.08 -3.77
N LEU A 92 -13.00 -3.89 -3.90
CA LEU A 92 -12.75 -2.98 -2.79
C LEU A 92 -14.04 -2.61 -2.06
N GLU A 93 -15.08 -2.18 -2.82
CA GLU A 93 -16.36 -1.78 -2.23
C GLU A 93 -17.08 -2.96 -1.55
N ASP A 94 -17.01 -4.17 -2.12
CA ASP A 94 -17.55 -5.37 -1.47
C ASP A 94 -16.82 -5.68 -0.17
N SER A 95 -15.50 -5.54 -0.16
CA SER A 95 -14.68 -5.77 1.03
C SER A 95 -14.98 -4.74 2.14
N LEU A 96 -15.11 -3.47 1.79
CA LEU A 96 -15.52 -2.41 2.72
C LEU A 96 -16.93 -2.69 3.29
N ARG A 97 -17.88 -3.06 2.42
CA ARG A 97 -19.24 -3.44 2.84
C ARG A 97 -19.22 -4.62 3.81
N GLY A 98 -18.37 -5.63 3.56
CA GLY A 98 -18.15 -6.75 4.46
C GLY A 98 -17.59 -6.36 5.83
N LEU A 99 -16.94 -5.21 5.92
CA LEU A 99 -16.46 -4.59 7.15
C LEU A 99 -17.47 -3.61 7.79
N GLY A 100 -18.65 -3.44 7.18
CA GLY A 100 -19.70 -2.51 7.64
C GLY A 100 -19.45 -1.06 7.26
N VAL A 101 -18.56 -0.78 6.30
CA VAL A 101 -18.19 0.56 5.84
C VAL A 101 -18.70 0.78 4.42
N ARG A 102 -19.43 1.87 4.19
CA ARG A 102 -19.87 2.28 2.85
C ARG A 102 -18.82 3.22 2.25
N PRO A 103 -18.73 3.36 0.93
CA PRO A 103 -17.87 4.36 0.29
C PRO A 103 -18.12 5.79 0.81
N ALA A 104 -19.35 6.13 1.15
CA ALA A 104 -19.71 7.44 1.70
C ALA A 104 -19.29 7.66 3.17
N ASP A 105 -18.84 6.62 3.86
CA ASP A 105 -18.36 6.68 5.24
C ASP A 105 -16.83 6.92 5.30
N VAL A 106 -16.15 6.94 4.15
CA VAL A 106 -14.72 7.27 4.04
C VAL A 106 -14.55 8.78 3.96
N ASP A 107 -13.82 9.35 4.90
CA ASP A 107 -13.55 10.78 4.98
C ASP A 107 -12.29 11.19 4.21
N VAL A 108 -11.28 10.33 4.19
CA VAL A 108 -10.00 10.60 3.53
C VAL A 108 -9.52 9.36 2.78
N VAL A 109 -9.07 9.55 1.53
CA VAL A 109 -8.29 8.57 0.79
C VAL A 109 -6.85 9.09 0.72
N ILE A 110 -5.86 8.30 1.13
CA ILE A 110 -4.44 8.61 0.94
C ILE A 110 -3.91 7.71 -0.16
N ASN A 111 -3.50 8.29 -1.30
CA ASN A 111 -2.79 7.51 -2.32
C ASN A 111 -1.29 7.56 -2.06
N THR A 112 -0.65 6.39 -2.06
CA THR A 112 0.80 6.29 -1.95
C THR A 112 1.48 6.82 -3.21
N HIS A 113 0.92 6.50 -4.35
CA HIS A 113 1.24 7.04 -5.66
C HIS A 113 0.06 6.77 -6.62
N LEU A 114 0.17 7.11 -7.91
CA LEU A 114 -0.98 7.08 -8.83
C LEU A 114 -0.92 5.96 -9.87
N HIS A 115 -0.14 4.88 -9.66
CA HIS A 115 -0.20 3.71 -10.52
C HIS A 115 -1.57 3.05 -10.45
N PHE A 116 -1.91 2.32 -11.51
CA PHE A 116 -3.25 1.76 -11.73
C PHE A 116 -3.75 0.83 -10.62
N ASP A 117 -2.86 0.11 -9.97
CA ASP A 117 -3.17 -0.86 -8.91
C ASP A 117 -3.22 -0.26 -7.49
N HIS A 118 -2.90 1.02 -7.36
CA HIS A 118 -3.00 1.82 -6.12
C HIS A 118 -4.12 2.86 -6.18
N ALA A 119 -4.28 3.53 -7.32
CA ALA A 119 -5.24 4.62 -7.51
C ALA A 119 -6.42 4.24 -8.40
N GLY A 120 -6.46 3.02 -8.94
CA GLY A 120 -7.51 2.60 -9.85
C GLY A 120 -8.91 2.66 -9.26
N GLY A 121 -9.07 2.34 -8.00
CA GLY A 121 -10.36 2.43 -7.30
C GLY A 121 -10.71 3.81 -6.75
N ASN A 122 -9.90 4.86 -6.98
CA ASN A 122 -10.30 6.24 -6.64
C ASN A 122 -11.58 6.65 -7.36
N THR A 123 -11.77 6.11 -8.53
CA THR A 123 -12.95 6.35 -9.37
C THR A 123 -13.60 5.04 -9.76
N VAL A 124 -14.89 5.09 -10.02
CA VAL A 124 -15.70 3.94 -10.43
C VAL A 124 -16.43 4.24 -11.73
N ARG A 125 -16.45 3.26 -12.64
CA ARG A 125 -17.29 3.31 -13.84
C ARG A 125 -18.68 2.79 -13.50
N ARG A 126 -19.69 3.62 -13.71
CA ARG A 126 -21.10 3.28 -13.54
C ARG A 126 -21.66 2.53 -14.76
N PRO A 127 -22.82 1.86 -14.64
CA PRO A 127 -23.43 1.12 -15.76
C PRO A 127 -23.75 1.98 -17.00
N ASP A 128 -23.96 3.28 -16.83
CA ASP A 128 -24.18 4.23 -17.92
C ASP A 128 -22.88 4.69 -18.60
N GLY A 129 -21.71 4.20 -18.13
CA GLY A 129 -20.39 4.51 -18.66
C GLY A 129 -19.72 5.73 -18.01
N THR A 130 -20.42 6.47 -17.16
CA THR A 130 -19.82 7.61 -16.44
C THR A 130 -18.73 7.14 -15.49
N VAL A 131 -17.69 7.96 -15.31
CA VAL A 131 -16.60 7.73 -14.35
C VAL A 131 -16.61 8.86 -13.35
N GLU A 132 -16.76 8.51 -12.07
CA GLU A 132 -16.87 9.46 -10.98
C GLU A 132 -16.07 9.01 -9.75
N ALA A 133 -15.88 9.89 -8.77
CA ALA A 133 -15.22 9.54 -7.51
C ALA A 133 -15.93 8.37 -6.82
N ALA A 134 -15.20 7.34 -6.46
CA ALA A 134 -15.75 6.15 -5.77
C ALA A 134 -16.17 6.47 -4.33
N PHE A 135 -15.46 7.40 -3.68
CA PHE A 135 -15.70 7.82 -2.30
C PHE A 135 -16.25 9.25 -2.28
N PRO A 136 -17.59 9.42 -2.34
CA PRO A 136 -18.23 10.71 -2.66
C PRO A 136 -18.00 11.79 -1.58
N ASN A 137 -17.73 11.40 -0.34
CA ASN A 137 -17.49 12.34 0.75
C ASN A 137 -16.00 12.54 1.07
N ALA A 138 -15.12 11.72 0.48
CA ALA A 138 -13.71 11.72 0.82
C ALA A 138 -12.94 12.90 0.19
N VAL A 139 -11.96 13.39 0.93
CA VAL A 139 -10.86 14.20 0.40
C VAL A 139 -9.70 13.27 0.05
N TYR A 140 -9.14 13.41 -1.15
CA TYR A 140 -8.02 12.59 -1.62
C TYR A 140 -6.70 13.30 -1.34
N ALA A 141 -5.91 12.76 -0.41
CA ALA A 141 -4.59 13.27 -0.05
C ALA A 141 -3.55 12.69 -1.03
N ILE A 142 -3.11 13.50 -1.96
CA ILE A 142 -2.21 13.12 -3.05
C ILE A 142 -1.02 14.06 -3.05
N ARG A 143 0.19 13.51 -3.21
CA ARG A 143 1.39 14.33 -3.38
C ARG A 143 1.32 15.10 -4.71
N ARG A 144 1.45 16.45 -4.64
CA ARG A 144 1.35 17.30 -5.84
C ARG A 144 2.35 16.92 -6.91
N GLY A 145 3.58 16.59 -6.51
CA GLY A 145 4.61 16.16 -7.46
C GLY A 145 4.24 14.86 -8.19
N GLU A 146 3.59 13.91 -7.50
CA GLU A 146 3.12 12.65 -8.10
C GLU A 146 2.04 12.90 -9.16
N TRP A 147 1.12 13.81 -8.86
CA TRP A 147 0.10 14.23 -9.83
C TRP A 147 0.71 14.84 -11.10
N VAL A 148 1.70 15.73 -10.93
CA VAL A 148 2.41 16.35 -12.07
C VAL A 148 3.17 15.29 -12.85
N TYR A 149 3.83 14.36 -12.17
CA TYR A 149 4.60 13.29 -12.78
C TYR A 149 3.70 12.32 -13.57
N ALA A 150 2.54 11.96 -13.01
CA ALA A 150 1.54 11.10 -13.66
C ALA A 150 1.00 11.70 -14.98
N GLY A 151 0.94 13.02 -15.08
CA GLY A 151 0.50 13.73 -16.29
C GLY A 151 1.60 13.93 -17.35
N MET A 152 2.83 13.46 -17.14
CA MET A 152 3.90 13.58 -18.12
C MET A 152 3.71 12.60 -19.27
N ASP A 153 3.86 13.07 -20.51
CA ASP A 153 3.93 12.21 -21.70
C ASP A 153 5.32 11.57 -21.79
N ASN A 154 5.46 10.42 -21.10
CA ASN A 154 6.71 9.69 -21.05
C ASN A 154 6.45 8.20 -21.32
N GLU A 155 7.08 7.66 -22.33
CA GLU A 155 6.89 6.26 -22.80
C GLU A 155 7.24 5.22 -21.74
N ARG A 156 8.12 5.53 -20.80
CA ARG A 156 8.54 4.64 -19.73
C ARG A 156 7.45 4.42 -18.69
N ILE A 157 6.68 5.47 -18.39
CA ILE A 157 5.75 5.47 -17.25
C ILE A 157 4.28 5.41 -17.65
N ARG A 158 3.91 5.86 -18.85
CA ARG A 158 2.51 6.00 -19.29
C ARG A 158 1.66 4.74 -19.16
N ALA A 159 2.27 3.55 -19.17
CA ALA A 159 1.55 2.28 -19.01
C ALA A 159 1.05 2.05 -17.58
N SER A 160 1.62 2.76 -16.59
CA SER A 160 1.24 2.65 -15.19
C SER A 160 0.23 3.71 -14.75
N TYR A 161 0.10 4.82 -15.51
CA TYR A 161 -0.76 5.94 -15.16
C TYR A 161 -1.97 6.04 -16.10
N MET A 162 -3.15 6.05 -15.54
CA MET A 162 -4.40 6.12 -16.27
C MET A 162 -5.24 7.30 -15.78
N ASP A 163 -5.39 8.34 -16.58
CA ASP A 163 -6.09 9.58 -16.22
C ASP A 163 -7.50 9.32 -15.66
N ALA A 164 -8.20 8.31 -16.19
CA ALA A 164 -9.51 7.91 -15.69
C ALA A 164 -9.53 7.56 -14.18
N ASN A 165 -8.37 7.22 -13.59
CA ASN A 165 -8.26 6.83 -12.19
C ASN A 165 -8.21 8.03 -11.23
N TYR A 166 -7.77 9.19 -11.69
CA TYR A 166 -7.56 10.35 -10.82
C TYR A 166 -8.03 11.67 -11.44
N GLY A 167 -7.99 11.84 -12.77
CA GLY A 167 -8.44 13.06 -13.46
C GLY A 167 -9.84 13.51 -13.04
N PRO A 168 -10.85 12.64 -12.95
CA PRO A 168 -12.19 13.03 -12.54
C PRO A 168 -12.28 13.63 -11.12
N LEU A 169 -11.32 13.41 -10.26
CA LEU A 169 -11.29 13.99 -8.90
C LEU A 169 -11.21 15.52 -8.92
N LEU A 170 -10.67 16.11 -9.98
CA LEU A 170 -10.59 17.57 -10.12
C LEU A 170 -11.90 18.23 -10.53
N ALA A 171 -12.92 17.45 -10.91
CA ALA A 171 -14.24 18.00 -11.27
C ALA A 171 -14.92 18.74 -10.12
N GLU A 172 -14.53 18.41 -8.88
CA GLU A 172 -15.06 19.05 -7.66
C GLU A 172 -13.95 19.79 -6.92
N ALA A 173 -14.16 21.10 -6.71
CA ALA A 173 -13.21 21.93 -5.98
C ALA A 173 -13.05 21.44 -4.52
N GLY A 174 -11.81 21.31 -4.07
CA GLY A 174 -11.50 20.83 -2.72
C GLY A 174 -11.49 19.30 -2.54
N ARG A 175 -11.82 18.53 -3.58
CA ARG A 175 -11.76 17.05 -3.55
C ARG A 175 -10.34 16.53 -3.34
N VAL A 176 -9.32 17.24 -3.81
CA VAL A 176 -7.92 16.84 -3.67
C VAL A 176 -7.21 17.77 -2.69
N ARG A 177 -6.61 17.18 -1.64
CA ARG A 177 -5.67 17.82 -0.72
C ARG A 177 -4.25 17.52 -1.20
N TRP A 178 -3.51 18.57 -1.52
CA TRP A 178 -2.15 18.45 -2.00
C TRP A 178 -1.15 18.29 -0.85
N ILE A 179 -0.38 17.20 -0.89
CA ILE A 179 0.76 16.99 0.01
C ILE A 179 2.00 17.56 -0.67
N GLU A 180 2.69 18.50 0.00
CA GLU A 180 3.86 19.21 -0.57
C GLU A 180 5.13 19.08 0.29
N VAL A 181 4.98 18.66 1.54
CA VAL A 181 6.10 18.49 2.50
C VAL A 181 6.47 17.01 2.64
N ASP A 182 7.69 16.73 3.12
CA ASP A 182 8.21 15.37 3.22
C ASP A 182 7.41 14.47 4.19
N GLU A 183 6.94 15.03 5.31
CA GLU A 183 6.04 14.36 6.25
C GLU A 183 4.88 15.30 6.57
N GLU A 184 3.65 14.87 6.36
CA GLU A 184 2.45 15.64 6.65
C GLU A 184 1.44 14.79 7.45
N GLU A 185 0.99 15.30 8.58
CA GLU A 185 -0.12 14.70 9.32
C GLU A 185 -1.43 14.99 8.60
N VAL A 186 -1.97 13.95 7.94
CA VAL A 186 -3.18 14.05 7.13
C VAL A 186 -4.43 14.12 8.02
N VAL A 187 -4.48 13.23 9.01
CA VAL A 187 -5.42 13.29 10.14
C VAL A 187 -4.64 12.98 11.42
N PRO A 188 -5.13 13.32 12.62
CA PRO A 188 -4.44 13.03 13.85
C PRO A 188 -4.00 11.57 13.96
N GLY A 189 -2.69 11.33 14.08
CA GLY A 189 -2.11 9.98 14.18
C GLY A 189 -1.84 9.28 12.86
N VAL A 190 -2.07 9.90 11.69
CA VAL A 190 -1.82 9.33 10.36
C VAL A 190 -1.04 10.31 9.49
N TRP A 191 0.15 9.91 9.06
CA TRP A 191 1.06 10.75 8.27
C TRP A 191 1.29 10.17 6.88
N ALA A 192 1.28 11.05 5.88
CA ALA A 192 1.87 10.80 4.58
C ALA A 192 3.37 11.11 4.65
N VAL A 193 4.21 10.15 4.29
CA VAL A 193 5.67 10.21 4.45
C VAL A 193 6.34 9.99 3.11
N ARG A 194 7.14 10.94 2.63
CA ARG A 194 7.85 10.83 1.35
C ARG A 194 8.88 9.69 1.39
N THR A 195 8.75 8.77 0.43
CA THR A 195 9.63 7.60 0.24
C THR A 195 9.94 7.44 -1.26
N PRO A 196 10.73 8.36 -1.84
CA PRO A 196 10.96 8.40 -3.28
C PRO A 196 11.76 7.21 -3.78
N GLY A 197 11.63 6.93 -5.09
CA GLY A 197 12.41 5.92 -5.80
C GLY A 197 11.57 5.07 -6.74
N HIS A 198 10.50 4.42 -6.25
CA HIS A 198 9.54 3.72 -7.10
C HIS A 198 8.90 4.69 -8.10
N THR A 199 8.36 5.77 -7.58
CA THR A 199 8.19 7.02 -8.33
C THR A 199 8.97 8.14 -7.63
N PRO A 200 9.29 9.27 -8.30
CA PRO A 200 10.02 10.39 -7.67
C PRO A 200 9.26 11.00 -6.50
N HIS A 201 7.94 10.79 -6.47
CA HIS A 201 7.04 11.38 -5.49
C HIS A 201 6.23 10.34 -4.71
N HIS A 202 6.67 9.08 -4.69
CA HIS A 202 6.06 8.03 -3.87
C HIS A 202 6.03 8.41 -2.39
N GLN A 203 4.96 8.02 -1.68
CA GLN A 203 4.84 8.17 -0.24
C GLN A 203 4.36 6.87 0.41
N SER A 204 4.87 6.60 1.59
CA SER A 204 4.36 5.57 2.51
C SER A 204 3.42 6.21 3.53
N VAL A 205 2.69 5.41 4.29
CA VAL A 205 1.79 5.93 5.34
C VAL A 205 2.23 5.41 6.70
N ARG A 206 2.45 6.33 7.64
CA ARG A 206 2.80 6.03 9.02
C ARG A 206 1.59 6.27 9.92
N ILE A 207 1.27 5.27 10.76
CA ILE A 207 0.10 5.28 11.65
C ILE A 207 0.57 5.05 13.07
N ARG A 208 0.14 5.94 13.99
CA ARG A 208 0.39 5.78 15.43
C ARG A 208 -0.66 4.86 16.05
N LEU A 209 -0.21 3.83 16.75
CA LEU A 209 -1.01 2.82 17.43
C LEU A 209 -0.67 2.79 18.92
N GLY A 210 -1.09 3.82 19.66
CA GLY A 210 -0.66 4.03 21.04
C GLY A 210 0.83 4.36 21.11
N ASP A 211 1.62 3.47 21.72
CA ASP A 211 3.07 3.52 21.81
C ASP A 211 3.80 2.87 20.62
N ARG A 212 3.07 2.21 19.72
CA ARG A 212 3.60 1.53 18.52
C ARG A 212 3.36 2.35 17.27
N THR A 213 4.14 2.03 16.24
CA THR A 213 3.99 2.58 14.88
C THR A 213 3.72 1.47 13.89
N LEU A 214 2.72 1.66 13.01
CA LEU A 214 2.56 0.87 11.80
C LEU A 214 3.04 1.71 10.61
N PHE A 215 3.83 1.09 9.72
CA PHE A 215 4.33 1.73 8.52
C PHE A 215 3.90 0.93 7.29
N TYR A 216 2.96 1.47 6.55
CA TYR A 216 2.50 0.91 5.28
C TYR A 216 3.48 1.31 4.19
N LEU A 217 4.21 0.32 3.69
CA LEU A 217 5.36 0.50 2.84
C LEU A 217 4.99 0.80 1.38
N ALA A 218 3.83 0.31 0.93
CA ALA A 218 3.44 0.30 -0.48
C ALA A 218 4.62 -0.18 -1.36
N ASP A 219 4.93 0.50 -2.43
CA ASP A 219 5.96 0.07 -3.39
C ASP A 219 7.41 0.44 -3.02
N LEU A 220 7.62 1.04 -1.85
CA LEU A 220 8.97 1.08 -1.28
C LEU A 220 9.51 -0.34 -1.00
N VAL A 221 8.64 -1.23 -0.48
CA VAL A 221 8.90 -2.66 -0.26
C VAL A 221 7.60 -3.42 -0.51
N PRO A 222 7.30 -3.80 -1.75
CA PRO A 222 5.97 -4.30 -2.12
C PRO A 222 5.62 -5.63 -1.45
N THR A 223 6.60 -6.52 -1.24
CA THR A 223 6.41 -7.81 -0.57
C THR A 223 7.55 -8.11 0.40
N THR A 224 7.36 -9.09 1.27
CA THR A 224 8.41 -9.57 2.19
C THR A 224 9.65 -10.09 1.46
N ALA A 225 9.49 -10.59 0.22
CA ALA A 225 10.62 -11.00 -0.62
C ALA A 225 11.55 -9.83 -0.97
N HIS A 226 11.03 -8.58 -0.99
CA HIS A 226 11.79 -7.37 -1.28
C HIS A 226 12.43 -6.73 -0.03
N LEU A 227 12.30 -7.30 1.16
CA LEU A 227 12.97 -6.79 2.37
C LEU A 227 14.49 -6.66 2.24
N PRO A 228 15.24 -7.57 1.59
CA PRO A 228 16.66 -7.35 1.35
C PRO A 228 16.88 -6.03 0.61
N ARG A 229 17.76 -5.17 1.13
CA ARG A 229 17.98 -3.80 0.61
C ARG A 229 18.23 -3.73 -0.90
N PRO A 230 19.07 -4.59 -1.53
CA PRO A 230 19.33 -4.52 -2.96
C PRO A 230 18.23 -5.18 -3.82
N TRP A 231 17.21 -5.74 -3.23
CA TRP A 231 16.09 -6.34 -3.97
C TRP A 231 15.08 -5.25 -4.29
N ILE A 232 15.22 -4.66 -5.48
CA ILE A 232 14.51 -3.46 -5.97
C ILE A 232 13.86 -3.84 -7.28
N MET A 233 12.65 -3.32 -7.52
CA MET A 233 11.91 -3.61 -8.75
C MET A 233 12.56 -2.97 -9.99
N GLY A 234 12.42 -3.63 -11.13
CA GLY A 234 12.70 -3.01 -12.43
C GLY A 234 11.66 -1.94 -12.80
N TYR A 235 10.54 -1.90 -12.10
CA TYR A 235 9.53 -0.84 -12.19
C TYR A 235 9.96 0.46 -11.51
N ASP A 236 10.90 0.41 -10.56
CA ASP A 236 11.41 1.61 -9.90
C ASP A 236 12.11 2.52 -10.92
N VAL A 237 11.63 3.74 -11.04
CA VAL A 237 12.20 4.68 -12.01
C VAL A 237 13.50 5.30 -11.52
N GLU A 238 13.72 5.34 -10.20
CA GLU A 238 14.91 5.83 -9.52
C GLU A 238 15.45 4.78 -8.52
N PRO A 239 15.98 3.62 -9.01
CA PRO A 239 16.29 2.48 -8.14
C PRO A 239 17.35 2.77 -7.08
N LEU A 240 18.27 3.71 -7.31
CA LEU A 240 19.26 4.12 -6.30
C LEU A 240 18.60 4.97 -5.19
N GLU A 241 17.59 5.78 -5.54
CA GLU A 241 16.81 6.54 -4.56
C GLU A 241 15.93 5.58 -3.73
N THR A 242 15.33 4.56 -4.36
CA THR A 242 14.64 3.47 -3.63
C THR A 242 15.58 2.82 -2.61
N LEU A 243 16.84 2.57 -2.98
CA LEU A 243 17.82 1.98 -2.06
C LEU A 243 18.07 2.88 -0.84
N GLU A 244 18.21 4.19 -1.03
CA GLU A 244 18.41 5.14 0.07
C GLU A 244 17.15 5.27 0.93
N SER A 245 15.97 5.31 0.32
CA SER A 245 14.69 5.30 1.03
C SER A 245 14.55 4.03 1.89
N LYS A 246 14.87 2.84 1.34
CA LYS A 246 14.88 1.58 2.10
C LYS A 246 15.89 1.61 3.25
N ARG A 247 17.10 2.12 3.04
CA ARG A 247 18.11 2.24 4.10
C ARG A 247 17.60 3.08 5.26
N ARG A 248 17.06 4.25 4.96
CA ARG A 248 16.55 5.19 5.95
C ARG A 248 15.39 4.60 6.75
N TRP A 249 14.36 4.15 6.06
CA TRP A 249 13.11 3.80 6.70
C TRP A 249 13.14 2.42 7.35
N LEU A 250 13.77 1.43 6.75
CA LEU A 250 13.90 0.10 7.37
C LEU A 250 14.83 0.12 8.59
N ALA A 251 15.91 0.93 8.56
CA ALA A 251 16.75 1.08 9.75
C ALA A 251 15.98 1.70 10.93
N ARG A 252 15.15 2.73 10.66
CA ARG A 252 14.30 3.34 11.66
C ARG A 252 13.25 2.37 12.17
N ALA A 253 12.60 1.63 11.28
CA ALA A 253 11.59 0.64 11.65
C ALA A 253 12.13 -0.44 12.57
N VAL A 254 13.36 -0.91 12.31
CA VAL A 254 14.04 -1.87 13.20
C VAL A 254 14.36 -1.23 14.55
N ALA A 255 14.97 -0.05 14.56
CA ALA A 255 15.38 0.64 15.80
C ALA A 255 14.19 0.96 16.72
N GLU A 256 13.02 1.25 16.14
CA GLU A 256 11.82 1.62 16.87
C GLU A 256 10.76 0.47 16.91
N SER A 257 11.13 -0.74 16.49
CA SER A 257 10.26 -1.94 16.46
C SER A 257 8.90 -1.70 15.78
N TRP A 258 8.93 -1.07 14.60
CA TRP A 258 7.71 -0.77 13.85
C TRP A 258 7.07 -2.02 13.26
N ILE A 259 5.76 -1.97 13.12
CA ILE A 259 4.99 -2.93 12.34
C ILE A 259 5.06 -2.48 10.87
N LEU A 260 5.66 -3.31 10.01
CA LEU A 260 5.68 -3.11 8.57
C LEU A 260 4.45 -3.75 7.94
N ALA A 261 3.70 -3.00 7.15
CA ALA A 261 2.56 -3.52 6.40
C ALA A 261 2.87 -3.52 4.89
N PHE A 262 2.52 -4.64 4.23
CA PHE A 262 2.83 -4.92 2.83
C PHE A 262 1.56 -4.93 1.99
N GLU A 263 1.54 -4.15 0.93
CA GLU A 263 0.42 -4.10 0.00
C GLU A 263 0.34 -5.36 -0.85
N HIS A 264 1.46 -5.70 -1.49
CA HIS A 264 1.49 -6.70 -2.54
C HIS A 264 1.87 -8.11 -2.08
N ASP A 265 2.24 -8.31 -0.80
CA ASP A 265 2.53 -9.67 -0.33
C ASP A 265 1.24 -10.51 -0.26
N PRO A 266 1.14 -11.63 -0.99
CA PRO A 266 -0.09 -12.41 -1.04
C PRO A 266 -0.39 -13.16 0.26
N SER A 267 0.61 -13.33 1.14
CA SER A 267 0.52 -14.17 2.34
C SER A 267 0.70 -13.39 3.64
N VAL A 268 1.56 -12.38 3.64
CA VAL A 268 1.92 -11.61 4.84
C VAL A 268 1.34 -10.21 4.74
N ALA A 269 0.40 -9.87 5.61
CA ALA A 269 -0.17 -8.52 5.67
C ALA A 269 0.77 -7.55 6.37
N TRP A 270 1.37 -7.98 7.48
CA TRP A 270 2.28 -7.17 8.29
C TRP A 270 3.13 -8.03 9.23
N GLY A 271 4.16 -7.42 9.79
CA GLY A 271 5.01 -8.04 10.81
C GLY A 271 5.92 -7.01 11.47
N VAL A 272 6.38 -7.29 12.70
CA VAL A 272 7.34 -6.43 13.40
C VAL A 272 8.72 -6.65 12.83
N ALA A 273 9.36 -5.57 12.40
CA ALA A 273 10.71 -5.62 11.86
C ALA A 273 11.76 -5.85 12.96
N SER A 274 12.64 -6.82 12.76
CA SER A 274 13.82 -7.03 13.57
C SER A 274 15.03 -7.32 12.69
N GLU A 275 16.25 -7.07 13.18
CA GLU A 275 17.46 -7.44 12.47
C GLU A 275 17.82 -8.91 12.80
N GLU A 276 18.12 -9.71 11.77
CA GLU A 276 18.66 -11.06 11.96
C GLU A 276 20.15 -10.97 12.37
N ASP A 277 20.75 -12.10 12.79
CA ASP A 277 22.18 -12.21 13.14
C ASP A 277 23.15 -11.76 12.04
N ARG A 278 22.64 -11.48 10.83
CA ARG A 278 23.42 -10.96 9.70
C ARG A 278 23.02 -9.51 9.42
N PRO A 279 23.99 -8.57 9.47
CA PRO A 279 23.70 -7.15 9.19
C PRO A 279 22.95 -6.91 7.88
N GLY A 280 21.87 -6.14 7.96
CA GLY A 280 21.03 -5.78 6.80
C GLY A 280 20.05 -6.86 6.35
N ARG A 281 19.91 -7.96 7.08
CA ARG A 281 18.87 -8.96 6.88
C ARG A 281 17.78 -8.79 7.93
N LEU A 282 16.54 -8.63 7.47
CA LEU A 282 15.39 -8.40 8.34
C LEU A 282 14.56 -9.67 8.48
N ALA A 283 14.14 -9.96 9.71
CA ALA A 283 13.08 -10.90 10.05
C ALA A 283 11.80 -10.15 10.39
N LEU A 284 10.67 -10.85 10.29
CA LEU A 284 9.37 -10.36 10.70
C LEU A 284 8.80 -11.28 11.78
N ALA A 285 8.39 -10.68 12.90
CA ALA A 285 7.65 -11.36 13.94
C ALA A 285 6.16 -11.02 13.87
N ASP A 286 5.30 -11.91 14.37
CA ASP A 286 3.87 -11.62 14.48
C ASP A 286 3.66 -10.46 15.49
N PRO A 287 2.94 -9.40 15.13
CA PRO A 287 2.62 -8.30 16.05
C PRO A 287 1.88 -8.73 17.34
N ALA A 288 1.20 -9.88 17.31
CA ALA A 288 0.49 -10.44 18.47
C ALA A 288 1.41 -11.22 19.41
N ALA A 289 2.60 -11.64 18.99
CA ALA A 289 3.51 -12.47 19.78
C ALA A 289 4.02 -11.75 21.05
N ASP A 290 4.12 -10.43 21.02
CA ASP A 290 4.60 -9.62 22.17
C ASP A 290 3.58 -9.49 23.31
N ARG A 291 2.32 -9.91 23.13
CA ARG A 291 1.30 -9.86 24.20
C ARG A 291 1.40 -11.01 25.19
N ILE A 292 2.21 -12.04 24.93
CA ILE A 292 2.34 -13.23 25.79
C ILE A 292 3.41 -13.03 26.88
N GLY A 293 4.25 -12.00 26.78
CA GLY A 293 5.41 -11.79 27.68
C GLY A 293 5.14 -11.01 29.00
N HIS A 294 3.93 -10.49 29.24
CA HIS A 294 3.67 -9.61 30.39
C HIS A 294 2.62 -10.12 31.38
N SER A 295 2.31 -11.42 31.41
CA SER A 295 1.38 -11.97 32.40
C SER A 295 1.89 -13.21 33.14
N VAL A 296 3.15 -13.25 33.55
CA VAL A 296 3.58 -14.20 34.59
C VAL A 296 4.70 -13.55 35.41
N ALA A 297 4.36 -12.75 36.40
CA ALA A 297 5.15 -12.48 37.58
C ALA A 297 4.34 -11.65 38.60
N GLU A 298 3.28 -12.22 39.14
CA GLU A 298 2.82 -11.81 40.47
C GLU A 298 2.22 -13.04 41.16
N GLY A 299 2.84 -13.42 42.25
CA GLY A 299 2.25 -14.25 43.29
C GLY A 299 2.80 -15.65 43.38
N GLU A 300 3.74 -15.82 44.28
CA GLU A 300 3.70 -16.82 45.32
C GLU A 300 4.92 -16.61 46.25
N ASP A 301 4.68 -15.80 47.27
CA ASP A 301 5.36 -15.96 48.56
C ASP A 301 4.25 -16.28 49.56
N GLU A 302 4.20 -17.54 49.98
CA GLU A 302 3.92 -17.99 51.35
C GLU A 302 4.27 -19.47 51.52
#